data_9f26803ad137c528e53119d9665a5b6f
#
_entry.id   9f26803ad137c528e53119d9665a5b6f
#
_cell.length_a   1.000
_cell.length_b   1.000
_cell.length_c   1.000
_cell.angle_alpha   90.00
_cell.angle_beta   90.00
_cell.angle_gamma   90.00
#
_symmetry.space_group_name_H-M   'P 1'
#
loop_
_entity.id
_entity.type
_entity.pdbx_description
1 polymer ?
#
loop_
_entity_poly.entity_id
_entity_poly.type
_entity_poly.pdbx_seq_one_letter_code
_entity_poly.pdbx_strand_id
1 'polypeptide(L)'
;MLLKKKELVKNKNQINENILTNQFTVIDARSKERFEGTVPEPRKGLRSGSIKNSFCLPFSLLINEDHTFISKDKILEKFKSTKVDLDKNAVFTCGSGVTASVLALAYSLIDNKYMPIIYDGSWSEFGKN
;
A
#
# COMPACT_ATOMS: atom_id res chain seq x y z
N MET A 1 -20.07 12.36 5.84
CA MET A 1 -19.78 10.92 5.83
C MET A 1 -19.43 10.41 4.45
N LEU A 2 -20.36 10.52 3.51
CA LEU A 2 -20.12 10.07 2.14
C LEU A 2 -19.00 10.84 1.44
N LEU A 3 -18.84 12.12 1.77
CA LEU A 3 -17.79 12.97 1.21
C LEU A 3 -16.39 12.44 1.55
N LYS A 4 -16.23 11.85 2.71
CA LYS A 4 -14.93 11.33 3.15
C LYS A 4 -14.47 10.11 2.35
N LYS A 5 -15.40 9.38 1.72
CA LYS A 5 -15.03 8.24 0.89
C LYS A 5 -14.18 8.64 -0.30
N LYS A 6 -14.43 9.81 -0.88
CA LYS A 6 -13.63 10.32 -2.01
C LYS A 6 -12.21 10.66 -1.59
N GLU A 7 -12.04 11.12 -0.34
CA GLU A 7 -10.73 11.44 0.19
C GLU A 7 -9.95 10.18 0.57
N LEU A 8 -10.64 9.07 0.81
CA LEU A 8 -10.03 7.81 1.22
C LEU A 8 -9.66 6.92 0.05
N VAL A 9 -9.96 7.34 -1.18
CA VAL A 9 -9.65 6.56 -2.38
C VAL A 9 -8.89 7.45 -3.35
N LYS A 10 -7.72 6.96 -3.80
CA LYS A 10 -6.95 7.63 -4.84
C LYS A 10 -7.21 6.95 -6.18
N ASN A 11 -7.18 7.72 -7.26
CA ASN A 11 -7.31 7.20 -8.61
C ASN A 11 -5.94 7.16 -9.31
N LYS A 12 -5.90 6.55 -10.49
CA LYS A 12 -4.66 6.39 -11.25
C LYS A 12 -3.98 7.73 -11.56
N ASN A 13 -4.77 8.76 -11.90
CA ASN A 13 -4.21 10.07 -12.20
C ASN A 13 -3.51 10.68 -10.99
N GLN A 14 -4.10 10.53 -9.81
CA GLN A 14 -3.49 11.02 -8.57
C GLN A 14 -2.20 10.29 -8.24
N ILE A 15 -2.15 8.98 -8.50
CA ILE A 15 -0.92 8.19 -8.31
C ILE A 15 0.16 8.65 -9.28
N ASN A 16 -0.18 8.83 -10.56
CA ASN A 16 0.78 9.32 -11.56
C ASN A 16 1.32 10.70 -11.23
N GLU A 17 0.46 11.61 -10.81
CA GLU A 17 0.87 12.93 -10.37
C GLU A 17 1.83 12.86 -9.20
N ASN A 18 1.53 11.99 -8.24
CA ASN A 18 2.36 11.85 -7.05
C ASN A 18 3.77 11.33 -7.35
N ILE A 19 3.95 10.57 -8.43
CA ILE A 19 5.29 10.13 -8.85
C ILE A 19 6.18 11.35 -9.06
N LEU A 20 5.62 12.44 -9.56
CA LEU A 20 6.36 13.68 -9.83
C LEU A 20 6.40 14.61 -8.62
N THR A 21 5.31 14.71 -7.87
CA THR A 21 5.17 15.68 -6.77
C THR A 21 5.58 15.15 -5.42
N ASN A 22 5.49 13.84 -5.24
CA ASN A 22 5.86 13.15 -3.99
C ASN A 22 5.16 13.74 -2.75
N GLN A 23 3.87 14.03 -2.88
CA GLN A 23 3.08 14.62 -1.80
C GLN A 23 2.62 13.60 -0.76
N PHE A 24 2.46 12.35 -1.17
CA PHE A 24 2.13 11.27 -0.25
C PHE A 24 2.99 10.06 -0.54
N THR A 25 3.04 9.13 0.41
CA THR A 25 3.83 7.91 0.30
C THR A 25 2.93 6.77 -0.16
N VAL A 26 3.37 6.03 -1.17
CA VAL A 26 2.65 4.85 -1.66
C VAL A 26 3.32 3.61 -1.12
N ILE A 27 2.56 2.74 -0.45
CA ILE A 27 3.07 1.52 0.17
C ILE A 27 2.32 0.33 -0.42
N ASP A 28 3.07 -0.63 -0.97
CA ASP A 28 2.55 -1.80 -1.66
C ASP A 28 2.53 -3.00 -0.72
N ALA A 29 1.39 -3.65 -0.61
CA ALA A 29 1.18 -4.80 0.28
C ALA A 29 1.51 -6.15 -0.35
N ARG A 30 1.90 -6.18 -1.65
CA ARG A 30 2.24 -7.42 -2.33
C ARG A 30 3.54 -8.01 -1.79
N SER A 31 3.83 -9.24 -2.17
CA SER A 31 5.10 -9.86 -1.83
C SER A 31 6.27 -9.05 -2.40
N LYS A 32 7.43 -9.19 -1.78
CA LYS A 32 8.64 -8.50 -2.23
C LYS A 32 9.01 -8.88 -3.66
N GLU A 33 8.86 -10.15 -4.02
CA GLU A 33 9.21 -10.65 -5.35
C GLU A 33 8.32 -10.02 -6.43
N ARG A 34 7.03 -9.87 -6.15
CA ARG A 34 6.12 -9.22 -7.08
C ARG A 34 6.43 -7.73 -7.20
N PHE A 35 6.73 -7.09 -6.08
CA PHE A 35 7.08 -5.68 -6.03
C PHE A 35 8.36 -5.41 -6.84
N GLU A 36 9.35 -6.26 -6.69
CA GLU A 36 10.63 -6.12 -7.41
C GLU A 36 10.57 -6.58 -8.87
N GLY A 37 9.50 -7.26 -9.23
CA GLY A 37 9.32 -7.73 -10.60
C GLY A 37 10.12 -8.98 -10.94
N THR A 38 10.57 -9.72 -9.93
CA THR A 38 11.38 -10.94 -10.15
C THR A 38 10.52 -12.16 -10.46
N VAL A 39 9.21 -12.06 -10.24
CA VAL A 39 8.23 -13.10 -10.60
C VAL A 39 7.10 -12.46 -11.41
N PRO A 40 6.43 -13.23 -12.28
CA PRO A 40 5.31 -12.70 -13.04
C PRO A 40 4.09 -12.48 -12.15
N GLU A 41 3.20 -11.59 -12.58
CA GLU A 41 1.93 -11.40 -11.90
C GLU A 41 1.01 -12.60 -12.15
N PRO A 42 0.19 -13.00 -11.15
CA PRO A 42 -0.74 -14.12 -11.32
C PRO A 42 -1.78 -13.87 -12.41
N ARG A 43 -2.14 -12.61 -12.63
CA ARG A 43 -3.13 -12.24 -13.65
C ARG A 43 -2.46 -11.92 -14.98
N LYS A 44 -3.07 -12.37 -16.06
CA LYS A 44 -2.58 -12.08 -17.40
C LYS A 44 -2.73 -10.60 -17.73
N GLY A 45 -1.85 -10.11 -18.58
CA GLY A 45 -1.93 -8.74 -19.09
C GLY A 45 -1.34 -7.69 -18.16
N LEU A 46 -0.75 -8.11 -17.04
CA LEU A 46 -0.12 -7.18 -16.10
C LEU A 46 1.39 -7.27 -16.20
N ARG A 47 2.03 -6.10 -16.15
CA ARG A 47 3.48 -6.00 -16.11
C ARG A 47 3.99 -6.50 -14.75
N SER A 48 5.24 -6.94 -14.72
CA SER A 48 5.95 -7.18 -13.46
C SER A 48 6.50 -5.86 -12.94
N GLY A 49 6.65 -5.76 -11.62
CA GLY A 49 7.24 -4.57 -10.99
C GLY A 49 6.26 -3.83 -10.10
N SER A 50 6.49 -2.53 -9.94
CA SER A 50 5.73 -1.71 -8.98
C SER A 50 5.59 -0.27 -9.46
N ILE A 51 4.80 0.49 -8.74
CA ILE A 51 4.64 1.93 -8.96
C ILE A 51 5.96 2.61 -8.59
N LYS A 52 6.43 3.49 -9.46
CA LYS A 52 7.67 4.23 -9.22
C LYS A 52 7.59 5.02 -7.92
N ASN A 53 8.67 5.02 -7.16
CA ASN A 53 8.79 5.72 -5.87
C ASN A 53 7.89 5.15 -4.76
N SER A 54 7.34 3.95 -4.95
CA SER A 54 6.58 3.28 -3.90
C SER A 54 7.51 2.43 -3.02
N PHE A 55 6.99 2.03 -1.86
CA PHE A 55 7.69 1.20 -0.91
C PHE A 55 6.95 -0.12 -0.75
N CYS A 56 7.65 -1.17 -0.34
CA CYS A 56 7.04 -2.48 -0.17
C CYS A 56 6.97 -2.87 1.30
N LEU A 57 5.78 -3.25 1.73
CA LEU A 57 5.58 -3.89 3.03
C LEU A 57 4.56 -5.01 2.84
N PRO A 58 5.03 -6.24 2.61
CA PRO A 58 4.11 -7.36 2.42
C PRO A 58 3.18 -7.50 3.62
N PHE A 59 1.88 -7.59 3.36
CA PHE A 59 0.89 -7.62 4.44
C PHE A 59 1.10 -8.80 5.40
N SER A 60 1.65 -9.91 4.90
CA SER A 60 1.89 -11.11 5.71
C SER A 60 2.86 -10.86 6.85
N LEU A 61 3.72 -9.85 6.75
CA LEU A 61 4.66 -9.50 7.81
C LEU A 61 3.98 -8.88 9.04
N LEU A 62 2.73 -8.45 8.90
CA LEU A 62 1.97 -7.82 9.98
C LEU A 62 1.00 -8.78 10.66
N ILE A 63 0.92 -10.02 10.19
CA ILE A 63 -0.07 -11.00 10.62
C ILE A 63 0.62 -12.18 11.29
N ASN A 64 0.12 -12.58 12.47
CA ASN A 64 0.55 -13.79 13.15
C ASN A 64 -0.04 -15.04 12.48
N GLU A 65 0.46 -16.21 12.85
CA GLU A 65 -0.04 -17.49 12.32
C GLU A 65 -1.53 -17.70 12.59
N ASP A 66 -2.04 -17.14 13.69
CA ASP A 66 -3.46 -17.24 14.05
C ASP A 66 -4.33 -16.17 13.38
N HIS A 67 -3.78 -15.47 12.40
CA HIS A 67 -4.46 -14.42 11.61
C HIS A 67 -4.77 -13.14 12.39
N THR A 68 -4.16 -12.94 13.55
CA THR A 68 -4.24 -11.66 14.26
C THR A 68 -3.08 -10.77 13.88
N PHE A 69 -3.22 -9.46 14.10
CA PHE A 69 -2.10 -8.53 13.88
C PHE A 69 -1.01 -8.75 14.95
N ILE A 70 0.24 -8.53 14.54
CA ILE A 70 1.34 -8.42 15.50
C ILE A 70 1.11 -7.20 16.40
N SER A 71 1.89 -7.04 17.46
CA SER A 71 1.72 -5.93 18.40
C SER A 71 1.93 -4.57 17.72
N LYS A 72 1.36 -3.52 18.31
CA LYS A 72 1.51 -2.15 17.79
C LYS A 72 2.97 -1.74 17.65
N ASP A 73 3.81 -2.08 18.63
CA ASP A 73 5.23 -1.76 18.59
C ASP A 73 5.92 -2.43 17.40
N LYS A 74 5.57 -3.68 17.13
CA LYS A 74 6.13 -4.41 16.00
C LYS A 74 5.60 -3.89 14.66
N ILE A 75 4.34 -3.48 14.62
CA ILE A 75 3.78 -2.83 13.42
C ILE A 75 4.58 -1.57 13.11
N LEU A 76 4.79 -0.72 14.11
CA LEU A 76 5.57 0.51 13.93
C LEU A 76 6.97 0.21 13.44
N GLU A 77 7.65 -0.78 14.02
CA GLU A 77 8.97 -1.21 13.56
C GLU A 77 8.97 -1.61 12.09
N LYS A 78 7.96 -2.36 11.66
CA LYS A 78 7.87 -2.79 10.27
C LYS A 78 7.73 -1.61 9.32
N PHE A 79 6.88 -0.63 9.66
CA PHE A 79 6.75 0.57 8.84
C PHE A 79 8.04 1.38 8.82
N LYS A 80 8.71 1.52 9.95
CA LYS A 80 10.00 2.22 10.00
C LYS A 80 11.07 1.51 9.17
N SER A 81 11.04 0.20 9.12
CA SER A 81 12.02 -0.58 8.35
C SER A 81 11.92 -0.36 6.84
N THR A 82 10.79 0.11 6.36
CA THR A 82 10.61 0.43 4.94
C THR A 82 11.26 1.76 4.58
N LYS A 83 11.66 2.55 5.56
CA LYS A 83 12.24 3.90 5.39
C LYS A 83 11.25 4.91 4.79
N VAL A 84 9.94 4.64 4.93
CA VAL A 84 8.92 5.60 4.49
C VAL A 84 8.97 6.85 5.36
N ASP A 85 8.56 7.97 4.80
CA ASP A 85 8.41 9.21 5.54
C ASP A 85 7.05 9.19 6.25
N LEU A 86 7.08 8.95 7.57
CA LEU A 86 5.86 8.85 8.36
C LEU A 86 5.16 10.21 8.57
N ASP A 87 5.82 11.30 8.21
CA ASP A 87 5.21 12.63 8.28
C ASP A 87 4.29 12.90 7.09
N LYS A 88 4.41 12.12 6.03
CA LYS A 88 3.53 12.22 4.87
C LYS A 88 2.35 11.27 5.01
N ASN A 89 1.24 11.61 4.35
CA ASN A 89 0.11 10.70 4.28
C ASN A 89 0.53 9.41 3.58
N ALA A 90 0.02 8.29 4.04
CA ALA A 90 0.29 6.99 3.45
C ALA A 90 -0.91 6.54 2.63
N VAL A 91 -0.64 6.09 1.40
CA VAL A 91 -1.63 5.52 0.48
C VAL A 91 -1.24 4.09 0.20
N PHE A 92 -2.15 3.16 0.42
CA PHE A 92 -1.85 1.73 0.30
C PHE A 92 -2.37 1.16 -1.00
N THR A 93 -1.59 0.28 -1.60
CA THR A 93 -1.90 -0.41 -2.85
C THR A 93 -1.51 -1.88 -2.72
N CYS A 94 -2.02 -2.71 -3.61
CA CYS A 94 -1.64 -4.12 -3.71
C CYS A 94 -1.94 -4.64 -5.12
N GLY A 95 -2.28 -5.91 -5.27
CA GLY A 95 -2.65 -6.46 -6.57
C GLY A 95 -4.04 -6.00 -7.01
N SER A 96 -5.03 -6.19 -6.17
CA SER A 96 -6.44 -5.88 -6.48
C SER A 96 -7.07 -4.85 -5.55
N GLY A 97 -6.35 -4.38 -4.55
CA GLY A 97 -6.87 -3.45 -3.54
C GLY A 97 -7.32 -4.14 -2.24
N VAL A 98 -7.42 -5.46 -2.24
CA VAL A 98 -7.93 -6.20 -1.07
C VAL A 98 -6.94 -6.20 0.10
N THR A 99 -5.70 -6.61 -0.15
CA THR A 99 -4.70 -6.67 0.92
C THR A 99 -4.15 -5.31 1.31
N ALA A 100 -4.33 -4.30 0.46
CA ALA A 100 -3.99 -2.92 0.80
C ALA A 100 -4.78 -2.45 2.03
N SER A 101 -6.02 -2.90 2.18
CA SER A 101 -6.85 -2.55 3.33
C SER A 101 -6.29 -3.10 4.64
N VAL A 102 -5.58 -4.23 4.58
CA VAL A 102 -4.91 -4.82 5.75
C VAL A 102 -3.82 -3.87 6.26
N LEU A 103 -3.00 -3.34 5.34
CA LEU A 103 -1.97 -2.36 5.72
C LEU A 103 -2.58 -1.08 6.26
N ALA A 104 -3.64 -0.59 5.62
CA ALA A 104 -4.32 0.63 6.06
C ALA A 104 -4.87 0.47 7.48
N LEU A 105 -5.49 -0.67 7.76
CA LEU A 105 -6.01 -0.95 9.09
C LEU A 105 -4.88 -1.04 10.12
N ALA A 106 -3.80 -1.76 9.80
CA ALA A 106 -2.65 -1.87 10.68
C ALA A 106 -2.04 -0.49 10.98
N TYR A 107 -1.91 0.35 9.96
CA TYR A 107 -1.36 1.68 10.14
C TYR A 107 -2.25 2.54 11.05
N SER A 108 -3.56 2.38 10.95
CA SER A 108 -4.50 3.10 11.81
C SER A 108 -4.34 2.72 13.29
N LEU A 109 -3.78 1.56 13.59
CA LEU A 109 -3.52 1.14 14.97
C LEU A 109 -2.33 1.88 15.59
N ILE A 110 -1.40 2.38 14.77
CA ILE A 110 -0.21 3.09 15.25
C ILE A 110 -0.32 4.61 15.09
N ASP A 111 -1.32 5.07 14.36
CA ASP A 111 -1.56 6.51 14.16
C ASP A 111 -3.08 6.74 14.19
N ASN A 112 -3.58 7.19 15.33
CA ASN A 112 -5.01 7.38 15.53
C ASN A 112 -5.59 8.57 14.76
N LYS A 113 -4.75 9.39 14.15
CA LYS A 113 -5.19 10.49 13.30
C LYS A 113 -5.22 10.11 11.83
N TYR A 114 -4.67 8.94 11.50
CA TYR A 114 -4.60 8.49 10.13
C TYR A 114 -5.97 8.11 9.59
N MET A 115 -6.28 8.60 8.41
CA MET A 115 -7.46 8.17 7.65
C MET A 115 -6.98 7.14 6.62
N PRO A 116 -7.56 5.93 6.61
CA PRO A 116 -7.07 4.88 5.69
C PRO A 116 -7.33 5.28 4.24
N ILE A 117 -6.25 5.47 3.49
CA ILE A 117 -6.30 5.91 2.09
C ILE A 117 -5.78 4.77 1.21
N ILE A 118 -6.56 4.39 0.21
CA ILE A 118 -6.25 3.27 -0.65
C ILE A 118 -6.30 3.69 -2.12
N TYR A 119 -5.32 3.22 -2.90
CA TYR A 119 -5.43 3.25 -4.35
C TYR A 119 -6.16 1.95 -4.74
N ASP A 120 -7.47 2.06 -4.91
CA ASP A 120 -8.35 0.90 -5.12
C ASP A 120 -8.01 0.14 -6.41
N GLY A 121 -7.67 0.83 -7.50
CA GLY A 121 -7.29 0.17 -8.74
C GLY A 121 -6.06 -0.71 -8.60
N SER A 122 -5.12 -0.31 -7.77
CA SER A 122 -3.91 -1.06 -7.45
C SER A 122 -3.16 -1.50 -8.70
N TRP A 123 -2.35 -2.55 -8.58
CA TRP A 123 -1.56 -3.02 -9.73
C TRP A 123 -2.43 -3.60 -10.85
N SER A 124 -3.62 -4.10 -10.51
CA SER A 124 -4.55 -4.59 -11.54
C SER A 124 -4.94 -3.51 -12.55
N GLU A 125 -4.89 -2.24 -12.15
CA GLU A 125 -5.09 -1.10 -13.04
C GLU A 125 -3.77 -0.51 -13.53
N PHE A 126 -2.86 -0.21 -12.60
CA PHE A 126 -1.61 0.50 -12.91
C PHE A 126 -0.65 -0.36 -13.75
N GLY A 127 -0.67 -1.67 -13.54
CA GLY A 127 0.21 -2.61 -14.24
C GLY A 127 -0.26 -3.01 -15.63
N LYS A 128 -1.41 -2.53 -16.10
CA LYS A 128 -1.87 -2.83 -17.45
C LYS A 128 -0.97 -2.21 -18.51
N ASN A 129 -0.75 -2.98 -19.54
CA ASN A 129 0.02 -2.51 -20.69
C ASN A 129 -0.82 -1.60 -21.58
#